data_ec80e299276373cef23bec885f14bcf8
#
_entry.id   ec80e299276373cef23bec885f14bcf8
#
_cell.length_a   1.000
_cell.length_b   1.000
_cell.length_c   1.000
_cell.angle_alpha   90.00
_cell.angle_beta   90.00
_cell.angle_gamma   90.00
#
_symmetry.space_group_name_H-M   'P 1'
#
loop_
_entity.id
_entity.type
_entity.pdbx_description
1 polymer ?
#
loop_
_entity_poly.entity_id
_entity_poly.type
_entity_poly.pdbx_seq_one_letter_code
_entity_poly.pdbx_strand_id
1 'polypeptide(L)'
;SMKKIIFSLLCVAISMGTFAQNNEVGLVVGGFNGLSYKKMMSENFAIQTDLAVGFQRTSIDWLGDSELITTTGDLLDFVINPNFLYNKELKYGIYAFAGGGASVGLAQGLHASASPITFGKFGLNGMIGAGYKLADLPLTFALDFRPGYAMLLNVKYEAIFHAFDWHLAASVRYCF
;
A
#
# COMPACT_ATOMS: atom_id res chain seq x y z
N SER A 1 12.62 -20.60 -18.28
CA SER A 1 11.30 -21.03 -17.84
C SER A 1 10.95 -20.30 -16.54
N MET A 2 9.79 -19.64 -16.48
CA MET A 2 9.32 -18.85 -15.32
C MET A 2 9.43 -19.60 -13.98
N LYS A 3 9.16 -20.92 -14.00
CA LYS A 3 9.30 -21.76 -12.79
C LYS A 3 10.71 -21.75 -12.18
N LYS A 4 11.76 -21.67 -13.01
CA LYS A 4 13.14 -21.61 -12.54
C LYS A 4 13.47 -20.24 -11.92
N ILE A 5 12.89 -19.17 -12.46
CA ILE A 5 13.09 -17.81 -11.93
C ILE A 5 12.39 -17.66 -10.57
N ILE A 6 11.16 -18.17 -10.44
CA ILE A 6 10.43 -18.19 -9.17
C ILE A 6 11.16 -19.03 -8.13
N PHE A 7 11.67 -20.20 -8.51
CA PHE A 7 12.44 -21.06 -7.62
C PHE A 7 13.78 -20.41 -7.21
N SER A 8 14.49 -19.75 -8.13
CA SER A 8 15.71 -19.00 -7.84
C SER A 8 15.47 -17.84 -6.88
N LEU A 9 14.39 -17.07 -7.09
CA LEU A 9 13.99 -15.99 -6.18
C LEU A 9 13.63 -16.52 -4.79
N LEU A 10 12.96 -17.67 -4.72
CA LEU A 10 12.62 -18.32 -3.46
C LEU A 10 13.89 -18.80 -2.72
N CYS A 11 14.86 -19.39 -3.45
CA CYS A 11 16.13 -19.84 -2.88
C CYS A 11 17.00 -18.66 -2.38
N VAL A 12 17.00 -17.53 -3.10
CA VAL A 12 17.72 -16.32 -2.65
C VAL A 12 17.06 -15.74 -1.39
N ALA A 13 15.73 -15.74 -1.31
CA ALA A 13 15.02 -15.31 -0.11
C ALA A 13 15.31 -16.19 1.12
N ILE A 14 15.45 -17.51 0.92
CA ILE A 14 15.76 -18.47 1.99
C ILE A 14 17.21 -18.38 2.46
N SER A 15 18.15 -18.05 1.56
CA SER A 15 19.58 -17.97 1.90
C SER A 15 19.97 -16.70 2.68
N MET A 16 19.11 -15.71 2.80
CA MET A 16 19.36 -14.48 3.57
C MET A 16 19.02 -14.60 5.06
N GLY A 17 18.68 -15.79 5.54
CA GLY A 17 18.09 -16.07 6.86
C GLY A 17 19.03 -16.13 8.06
N THR A 18 20.14 -15.38 8.12
CA THR A 18 21.05 -15.40 9.28
C THR A 18 21.31 -14.04 9.93
N PHE A 19 20.63 -13.01 9.52
CA PHE A 19 20.71 -11.72 10.20
C PHE A 19 19.44 -11.47 11.02
N ALA A 20 19.58 -10.99 12.24
CA ALA A 20 18.52 -10.68 13.18
C ALA A 20 17.20 -10.29 12.47
N GLN A 21 16.12 -11.00 12.76
CA GLN A 21 14.77 -10.95 12.11
C GLN A 21 14.12 -9.56 12.14
N ASN A 22 14.81 -8.56 11.60
CA ASN A 22 14.37 -7.18 11.60
C ASN A 22 13.74 -6.75 10.28
N ASN A 23 13.77 -7.63 9.28
CA ASN A 23 13.24 -7.34 7.96
C ASN A 23 12.13 -8.32 7.61
N GLU A 24 11.09 -7.80 6.99
CA GLU A 24 9.96 -8.60 6.51
C GLU A 24 9.68 -8.21 5.05
N VAL A 25 9.53 -9.18 4.18
CA VAL A 25 9.13 -8.99 2.77
C VAL A 25 7.97 -9.88 2.43
N GLY A 26 7.02 -9.39 1.68
CA GLY A 26 5.86 -10.19 1.32
C GLY A 26 4.89 -9.50 0.39
N LEU A 27 3.66 -9.97 0.46
CA LEU A 27 2.57 -9.49 -0.37
C LEU A 27 1.54 -8.76 0.49
N VAL A 28 0.95 -7.74 -0.08
CA VAL A 28 -0.23 -7.06 0.44
C VAL A 28 -1.36 -7.22 -0.57
N VAL A 29 -2.56 -7.50 -0.09
CA VAL A 29 -3.78 -7.67 -0.89
C VAL A 29 -4.96 -6.97 -0.21
N GLY A 30 -5.89 -6.51 -1.02
CA GLY A 30 -7.08 -5.79 -0.56
C GLY A 30 -7.32 -4.53 -1.36
N GLY A 31 -7.45 -3.40 -0.69
CA GLY A 31 -7.56 -2.10 -1.36
C GLY A 31 -6.30 -1.74 -2.17
N PHE A 32 -5.14 -2.26 -1.74
CA PHE A 32 -3.89 -2.26 -2.49
C PHE A 32 -3.41 -3.68 -2.71
N ASN A 33 -2.84 -3.95 -3.88
CA ASN A 33 -2.31 -5.27 -4.21
C ASN A 33 -0.86 -5.11 -4.68
N GLY A 34 0.08 -5.72 -3.99
CA GLY A 34 1.48 -5.56 -4.36
C GLY A 34 2.48 -6.16 -3.39
N LEU A 35 3.68 -5.59 -3.40
CA LEU A 35 4.78 -6.00 -2.55
C LEU A 35 4.83 -5.12 -1.31
N SER A 36 5.11 -5.74 -0.18
CA SER A 36 5.28 -5.07 1.11
C SER A 36 6.65 -5.39 1.69
N TYR A 37 7.39 -4.37 2.06
CA TYR A 37 8.64 -4.48 2.80
C TYR A 37 8.51 -3.73 4.11
N LYS A 38 8.82 -4.40 5.23
CA LYS A 38 8.82 -3.81 6.56
C LYS A 38 10.15 -4.04 7.24
N LYS A 39 10.72 -2.99 7.80
CA LYS A 39 11.96 -3.01 8.57
C LYS A 39 11.71 -2.50 9.98
N MET A 40 12.07 -3.30 10.97
CA MET A 40 12.09 -2.87 12.36
C MET A 40 13.29 -1.97 12.59
N MET A 41 13.07 -0.74 13.01
CA MET A 41 14.11 0.24 13.33
C MET A 41 14.52 0.16 14.81
N SER A 42 13.57 -0.27 15.65
CA SER A 42 13.77 -0.53 17.07
C SER A 42 12.74 -1.57 17.54
N GLU A 43 12.71 -1.88 18.82
CA GLU A 43 11.75 -2.84 19.39
C GLU A 43 10.29 -2.50 19.06
N ASN A 44 9.96 -1.21 19.00
CA ASN A 44 8.58 -0.74 18.82
C ASN A 44 8.35 0.04 17.52
N PHE A 45 9.39 0.43 16.79
CA PHE A 45 9.23 1.26 15.61
C PHE A 45 9.64 0.53 14.34
N ALA A 46 8.84 0.67 13.32
CA ALA A 46 9.10 0.10 12.00
C ALA A 46 8.80 1.09 10.87
N ILE A 47 9.50 0.91 9.78
CA ILE A 47 9.14 1.51 8.48
C ILE A 47 8.61 0.39 7.61
N GLN A 48 7.41 0.59 7.06
CA GLN A 48 6.81 -0.30 6.08
C GLN A 48 6.63 0.47 4.79
N THR A 49 7.08 -0.10 3.69
CA THR A 49 6.91 0.48 2.35
C THR A 49 6.20 -0.53 1.46
N ASP A 50 5.08 -0.13 0.91
CA ASP A 50 4.29 -0.93 -0.01
C ASP A 50 4.42 -0.37 -1.42
N LEU A 51 4.70 -1.26 -2.38
CA LEU A 51 4.66 -1.00 -3.82
C LEU A 51 3.40 -1.66 -4.34
N ALA A 52 2.39 -0.89 -4.66
CA ALA A 52 1.07 -1.44 -4.90
C ALA A 52 0.39 -0.88 -6.14
N VAL A 53 -0.48 -1.70 -6.68
CA VAL A 53 -1.45 -1.37 -7.71
C VAL A 53 -2.82 -1.42 -7.07
N GLY A 54 -3.57 -0.34 -7.18
CA GLY A 54 -4.94 -0.24 -6.69
C GLY A 54 -5.93 -0.02 -7.82
N PHE A 55 -7.14 -0.51 -7.61
CA PHE A 55 -8.29 -0.12 -8.41
C PHE A 55 -9.21 0.68 -7.49
N GLN A 56 -9.47 1.90 -7.87
CA GLN A 56 -10.34 2.78 -7.10
C GLN A 56 -11.46 3.30 -7.97
N ARG A 57 -12.70 3.17 -7.47
CA ARG A 57 -13.82 3.89 -8.04
C ARG A 57 -13.96 5.22 -7.32
N THR A 58 -13.69 6.28 -8.03
CA THR A 58 -13.69 7.64 -7.47
C THR A 58 -14.79 8.48 -8.12
N SER A 59 -15.53 9.21 -7.29
CA SER A 59 -16.41 10.28 -7.75
C SER A 59 -15.55 11.54 -7.91
N ILE A 60 -15.47 12.05 -9.11
CA ILE A 60 -14.73 13.27 -9.40
C ILE A 60 -15.77 14.38 -9.58
N ASP A 61 -15.70 15.37 -8.71
CA ASP A 61 -16.53 16.56 -8.80
C ASP A 61 -15.81 17.61 -9.64
N TRP A 62 -16.40 17.95 -10.77
CA TRP A 62 -15.93 19.01 -11.64
C TRP A 62 -16.67 20.29 -11.36
N LEU A 63 -15.97 21.39 -11.19
CA LEU A 63 -16.57 22.70 -11.26
C LEU A 63 -16.59 23.13 -12.74
N GLY A 64 -17.62 22.77 -13.47
CA GLY A 64 -17.93 23.35 -14.76
C GLY A 64 -18.53 24.75 -14.62
N ASP A 65 -18.69 25.48 -15.70
CA ASP A 65 -19.07 26.92 -15.80
C ASP A 65 -20.28 27.39 -14.98
N SER A 66 -20.87 26.63 -14.10
CA SER A 66 -21.86 26.98 -13.07
C SER A 66 -22.53 25.77 -12.40
N GLU A 67 -22.15 24.54 -12.73
CA GLU A 67 -22.75 23.35 -12.14
C GLU A 67 -21.66 22.36 -11.67
N LEU A 68 -21.92 21.77 -10.51
CA LEU A 68 -21.10 20.68 -9.97
C LEU A 68 -21.45 19.40 -10.74
N ILE A 69 -20.56 18.94 -11.61
CA ILE A 69 -20.74 17.71 -12.36
C ILE A 69 -19.96 16.60 -11.64
N THR A 70 -20.68 15.68 -11.04
CA THR A 70 -20.09 14.48 -10.42
C THR A 70 -19.94 13.39 -11.47
N THR A 71 -18.72 13.02 -11.80
CA THR A 71 -18.43 11.90 -12.69
C THR A 71 -17.80 10.78 -11.89
N THR A 72 -18.40 9.60 -11.93
CA THR A 72 -17.82 8.39 -11.34
C THR A 72 -16.91 7.72 -12.38
N GLY A 73 -15.64 7.55 -12.04
CA GLY A 73 -14.65 6.92 -12.88
C GLY A 73 -13.87 5.83 -12.16
N ASP A 74 -13.41 4.84 -12.89
CA ASP A 74 -12.47 3.84 -12.39
C ASP A 74 -11.04 4.35 -12.61
N LEU A 75 -10.24 4.35 -11.55
CA LEU A 75 -8.84 4.73 -11.55
C LEU A 75 -7.96 3.49 -11.31
N LEU A 76 -6.92 3.35 -12.09
CA LEU A 76 -5.83 2.41 -11.83
C LEU A 76 -4.66 3.17 -11.20
N ASP A 77 -4.33 2.83 -9.99
CA ASP A 77 -3.28 3.47 -9.21
C ASP A 77 -2.02 2.63 -9.16
N PHE A 78 -0.86 3.26 -9.39
CA PHE A 78 0.46 2.74 -9.06
C PHE A 78 1.03 3.58 -7.94
N VAL A 79 1.25 2.99 -6.77
CA VAL A 79 1.57 3.76 -5.56
C VAL A 79 2.77 3.16 -4.84
N ILE A 80 3.65 4.05 -4.38
CA ILE A 80 4.65 3.78 -3.35
C ILE A 80 4.13 4.41 -2.06
N ASN A 81 3.97 3.60 -1.02
CA ASN A 81 3.38 4.03 0.23
C ASN A 81 4.31 3.71 1.42
N PRO A 82 5.27 4.59 1.75
CA PRO A 82 6.04 4.49 2.97
C PRO A 82 5.21 4.90 4.19
N ASN A 83 5.24 4.06 5.23
CA ASN A 83 4.55 4.26 6.50
C ASN A 83 5.52 4.10 7.66
N PHE A 84 5.41 4.96 8.65
CA PHE A 84 6.09 4.86 9.92
C PHE A 84 5.13 4.33 10.98
N LEU A 85 5.49 3.20 11.61
CA LEU A 85 4.60 2.43 12.46
C LEU A 85 5.17 2.27 13.86
N TYR A 86 4.32 2.45 14.85
CA TYR A 86 4.56 1.97 16.19
C TYR A 86 3.93 0.58 16.34
N ASN A 87 4.73 -0.42 16.73
CA ASN A 87 4.29 -1.80 16.92
C ASN A 87 4.36 -2.12 18.41
N LYS A 88 3.34 -2.80 18.91
CA LYS A 88 3.29 -3.30 20.26
C LYS A 88 3.00 -4.79 20.23
N GLU A 89 3.95 -5.57 20.70
CA GLU A 89 3.71 -7.00 20.92
C GLU A 89 2.75 -7.17 22.09
N LEU A 90 1.76 -8.03 21.91
CA LEU A 90 0.79 -8.41 22.92
C LEU A 90 1.21 -9.74 23.54
N LYS A 91 0.52 -10.81 23.23
CA LYS A 91 0.84 -12.16 23.73
C LYS A 91 0.69 -13.17 22.61
N TYR A 92 1.41 -14.29 22.71
CA TYR A 92 1.27 -15.43 21.79
C TYR A 92 1.54 -15.10 20.31
N GLY A 93 2.51 -14.20 20.02
CA GLY A 93 2.83 -13.80 18.65
C GLY A 93 1.88 -12.76 18.04
N ILE A 94 0.86 -12.34 18.78
CA ILE A 94 -0.04 -11.26 18.34
C ILE A 94 0.62 -9.91 18.61
N TYR A 95 0.55 -9.01 17.64
CA TYR A 95 0.98 -7.62 17.78
C TYR A 95 -0.05 -6.68 17.19
N ALA A 96 -0.12 -5.48 17.73
CA ALA A 96 -0.89 -4.38 17.20
C ALA A 96 0.06 -3.30 16.69
N PHE A 97 -0.36 -2.56 15.69
CA PHE A 97 0.42 -1.44 15.17
C PHE A 97 -0.47 -0.28 14.76
N ALA A 98 0.10 0.91 14.88
CA ALA A 98 -0.53 2.14 14.45
C ALA A 98 0.54 3.11 13.93
N GLY A 99 0.17 3.94 13.00
CA GLY A 99 1.07 4.95 12.44
C GLY A 99 0.47 5.68 11.27
N GLY A 100 1.33 6.15 10.42
CA GLY A 100 0.92 6.89 9.24
C GLY A 100 2.05 7.04 8.24
N GLY A 101 1.69 7.49 7.08
CA GLY A 101 2.63 7.65 5.99
C GLY A 101 2.12 8.55 4.90
N ALA A 102 2.86 8.52 3.82
CA ALA A 102 2.54 9.23 2.61
C ALA A 102 2.41 8.26 1.45
N SER A 103 1.67 8.63 0.44
CA SER A 103 1.57 7.90 -0.81
C SER A 103 1.99 8.80 -1.97
N VAL A 104 2.80 8.27 -2.85
CA VAL A 104 3.22 8.93 -4.09
C VAL A 104 3.02 7.95 -5.23
N GLY A 105 2.43 8.40 -6.31
CA GLY A 105 2.19 7.51 -7.43
C GLY A 105 1.57 8.18 -8.63
N LEU A 106 1.08 7.33 -9.52
CA LEU A 106 0.37 7.71 -10.73
C LEU A 106 -1.00 7.05 -10.72
N ALA A 107 -2.02 7.81 -11.06
CA ALA A 107 -3.36 7.29 -11.27
C ALA A 107 -3.74 7.45 -12.74
N GLN A 108 -4.33 6.42 -13.32
CA GLN A 108 -4.79 6.41 -14.70
C GLN A 108 -6.30 6.24 -14.74
N GLY A 109 -6.99 7.19 -15.35
CA GLY A 109 -8.43 7.08 -15.59
C GLY A 109 -8.71 6.07 -16.70
N LEU A 110 -9.49 5.05 -16.37
CA LEU A 110 -9.98 4.06 -17.33
C LEU A 110 -11.32 4.53 -17.89
N HIS A 111 -11.29 5.24 -19.02
CA HIS A 111 -12.53 5.61 -19.74
C HIS A 111 -12.60 4.84 -21.06
N ALA A 112 -13.74 4.22 -21.33
CA ALA A 112 -13.90 3.32 -22.47
C ALA A 112 -13.81 3.99 -23.86
N SER A 113 -13.74 5.30 -23.96
CA SER A 113 -13.82 6.02 -25.24
C SER A 113 -12.86 7.19 -25.43
N ALA A 114 -11.96 7.47 -24.48
CA ALA A 114 -11.00 8.54 -24.58
C ALA A 114 -9.58 8.06 -24.24
N SER A 115 -8.56 8.81 -24.69
CA SER A 115 -7.18 8.55 -24.28
C SER A 115 -7.07 8.54 -22.76
N PRO A 116 -6.33 7.59 -22.16
CA PRO A 116 -6.20 7.50 -20.72
C PRO A 116 -5.59 8.80 -20.17
N ILE A 117 -6.25 9.38 -19.17
CA ILE A 117 -5.77 10.59 -18.49
C ILE A 117 -4.93 10.15 -17.32
N THR A 118 -3.69 10.61 -17.27
CA THR A 118 -2.76 10.29 -16.19
C THR A 118 -2.69 11.44 -15.19
N PHE A 119 -2.81 11.11 -13.92
CA PHE A 119 -2.70 12.03 -12.79
C PHE A 119 -1.49 11.66 -11.94
N GLY A 120 -0.77 12.68 -11.42
CA GLY A 120 0.13 12.48 -10.30
C GLY A 120 -0.71 12.32 -9.03
N LYS A 121 -0.44 11.30 -8.22
CA LYS A 121 -1.11 11.07 -6.93
C LYS A 121 -0.16 11.35 -5.78
N PHE A 122 -0.60 12.18 -4.86
CA PHE A 122 0.07 12.46 -3.60
C PHE A 122 -0.95 12.32 -2.47
N GLY A 123 -0.59 11.62 -1.41
CA GLY A 123 -1.51 11.42 -0.31
C GLY A 123 -0.83 11.31 1.03
N LEU A 124 -1.62 11.48 2.07
CA LEU A 124 -1.27 11.16 3.46
C LEU A 124 -2.26 10.13 3.97
N ASN A 125 -1.78 9.15 4.70
CA ASN A 125 -2.65 8.12 5.28
C ASN A 125 -2.26 7.82 6.71
N GLY A 126 -3.27 7.46 7.49
CA GLY A 126 -3.10 6.72 8.72
C GLY A 126 -3.00 5.23 8.43
N MET A 127 -2.52 4.46 9.39
CA MET A 127 -2.51 3.01 9.32
C MET A 127 -2.68 2.44 10.73
N ILE A 128 -3.66 1.57 10.91
CA ILE A 128 -3.89 0.85 12.16
C ILE A 128 -4.19 -0.60 11.83
N GLY A 129 -3.63 -1.51 12.61
CA GLY A 129 -3.84 -2.92 12.35
C GLY A 129 -3.36 -3.84 13.45
N ALA A 130 -3.51 -5.11 13.18
CA ALA A 130 -3.01 -6.17 14.01
C ALA A 130 -2.41 -7.27 13.15
N GLY A 131 -1.46 -8.01 13.72
CA GLY A 131 -0.82 -9.10 13.04
C GLY A 131 -0.48 -10.25 13.98
N TYR A 132 -0.07 -11.32 13.36
CA TYR A 132 0.32 -12.55 14.03
C TYR A 132 1.62 -13.09 13.43
N LYS A 133 2.62 -13.30 14.30
CA LYS A 133 3.89 -13.96 13.95
C LYS A 133 3.76 -15.43 14.30
N LEU A 134 4.02 -16.29 13.32
CA LEU A 134 4.03 -17.72 13.59
C LEU A 134 5.28 -18.10 14.41
N ALA A 135 5.09 -18.98 15.39
CA ALA A 135 6.17 -19.42 16.27
C ALA A 135 7.19 -20.32 15.55
N ASP A 136 6.71 -21.18 14.67
CA ASP A 136 7.53 -22.23 14.02
C ASP A 136 7.97 -21.88 12.61
N LEU A 137 7.45 -20.79 12.04
CA LEU A 137 7.75 -20.36 10.67
C LEU A 137 8.07 -18.86 10.66
N PRO A 138 9.03 -18.44 9.86
CA PRO A 138 9.37 -17.02 9.71
C PRO A 138 8.33 -16.26 8.88
N LEU A 139 7.06 -16.42 9.25
CA LEU A 139 5.93 -15.80 8.55
C LEU A 139 5.11 -14.93 9.50
N THR A 140 4.72 -13.78 8.99
CA THR A 140 3.85 -12.83 9.66
C THR A 140 2.62 -12.57 8.81
N PHE A 141 1.45 -12.62 9.42
CA PHE A 141 0.18 -12.20 8.84
C PHE A 141 -0.25 -10.90 9.48
N ALA A 142 -0.82 -10.00 8.71
CA ALA A 142 -1.40 -8.79 9.28
C ALA A 142 -2.64 -8.34 8.51
N LEU A 143 -3.53 -7.68 9.24
CA LEU A 143 -4.68 -6.96 8.72
C LEU A 143 -4.56 -5.51 9.14
N ASP A 144 -4.78 -4.60 8.22
CA ASP A 144 -4.71 -3.18 8.49
C ASP A 144 -5.83 -2.39 7.82
N PHE A 145 -6.16 -1.27 8.45
CA PHE A 145 -7.07 -0.25 7.95
C PHE A 145 -6.27 1.03 7.71
N ARG A 146 -6.45 1.62 6.53
CA ARG A 146 -5.69 2.80 6.07
C ARG A 146 -6.65 3.89 5.60
N PRO A 147 -7.09 4.77 6.50
CA PRO A 147 -7.75 6.00 6.10
C PRO A 147 -6.74 6.97 5.52
N GLY A 148 -7.08 7.63 4.43
CA GLY A 148 -6.17 8.55 3.76
C GLY A 148 -6.87 9.69 3.05
N TYR A 149 -6.06 10.66 2.68
CA TYR A 149 -6.46 11.80 1.88
C TYR A 149 -5.45 11.96 0.75
N ALA A 150 -5.92 11.97 -0.48
CA ALA A 150 -5.09 12.08 -1.65
C ALA A 150 -5.46 13.27 -2.51
N MET A 151 -4.44 13.86 -3.13
CA MET A 151 -4.55 14.86 -4.19
C MET A 151 -4.14 14.23 -5.51
N LEU A 152 -4.96 14.41 -6.52
CA LEU A 152 -4.68 14.04 -7.90
C LEU A 152 -4.37 15.30 -8.70
N LEU A 153 -3.20 15.34 -9.30
CA LEU A 153 -2.70 16.48 -10.06
C LEU A 153 -2.64 16.13 -11.54
N ASN A 154 -3.28 16.92 -12.38
CA ASN A 154 -3.14 16.84 -13.81
C ASN A 154 -2.50 18.10 -14.34
N VAL A 155 -1.25 17.98 -14.80
CA VAL A 155 -0.47 19.13 -15.30
C VAL A 155 -1.02 19.67 -16.62
N LYS A 156 -1.60 18.81 -17.46
CA LYS A 156 -2.11 19.21 -18.78
C LYS A 156 -3.37 20.07 -18.70
N TYR A 157 -4.19 19.84 -17.70
CA TYR A 157 -5.48 20.54 -17.53
C TYR A 157 -5.49 21.49 -16.33
N GLU A 158 -4.33 21.68 -15.66
CA GLU A 158 -4.19 22.51 -14.46
C GLU A 158 -5.23 22.18 -13.36
N ALA A 159 -5.64 20.90 -13.31
CA ALA A 159 -6.70 20.44 -12.44
C ALA A 159 -6.12 19.74 -11.21
N ILE A 160 -6.64 20.09 -10.04
CA ILE A 160 -6.32 19.48 -8.77
C ILE A 160 -7.60 18.86 -8.21
N PHE A 161 -7.58 17.55 -7.95
CA PHE A 161 -8.69 16.84 -7.34
C PHE A 161 -8.30 16.34 -5.96
N HIS A 162 -9.23 16.35 -5.05
CA HIS A 162 -9.07 15.86 -3.69
C HIS A 162 -9.95 14.65 -3.47
N ALA A 163 -9.42 13.60 -2.89
CA ALA A 163 -10.17 12.40 -2.57
C ALA A 163 -9.86 11.95 -1.15
N PHE A 164 -10.90 11.67 -0.38
CA PHE A 164 -10.77 10.88 0.83
C PHE A 164 -10.86 9.41 0.45
N ASP A 165 -9.92 8.65 0.95
CA ASP A 165 -9.74 7.25 0.59
C ASP A 165 -9.55 6.41 1.85
N TRP A 166 -10.06 5.19 1.83
CA TRP A 166 -9.81 4.25 2.90
C TRP A 166 -9.69 2.84 2.34
N HIS A 167 -8.78 2.08 2.89
CA HIS A 167 -8.50 0.73 2.45
C HIS A 167 -8.43 -0.23 3.61
N LEU A 168 -8.90 -1.44 3.37
CA LEU A 168 -8.60 -2.62 4.17
C LEU A 168 -7.59 -3.45 3.39
N ALA A 169 -6.53 -3.87 4.05
CA ALA A 169 -5.51 -4.70 3.46
C ALA A 169 -5.13 -5.86 4.36
N ALA A 170 -4.83 -6.99 3.74
CA ALA A 170 -4.22 -8.14 4.38
C ALA A 170 -2.81 -8.33 3.83
N SER A 171 -1.87 -8.71 4.66
CA SER A 171 -0.51 -8.96 4.23
C SER A 171 0.05 -10.25 4.81
N VAL A 172 0.89 -10.89 4.01
CA VAL A 172 1.70 -12.05 4.41
C VAL A 172 3.15 -11.71 4.12
N ARG A 173 4.01 -11.78 5.13
CA ARG A 173 5.43 -11.43 5.02
C ARG A 173 6.31 -12.52 5.57
N TYR A 174 7.44 -12.71 4.92
CA TYR A 174 8.54 -13.55 5.36
C TYR A 174 9.54 -12.69 6.14
N CYS A 175 9.92 -13.15 7.35
CA CYS A 175 10.86 -12.49 8.26
C CYS A 175 12.28 -13.04 8.05
N PHE A 176 13.28 -12.16 7.94
CA PHE A 176 14.69 -12.53 7.76
C PHE A 176 15.65 -11.50 8.40
#